data_cec8a55938afdc96c275868c8ff74ebf
#
_entry.id   cec8a55938afdc96c275868c8ff74ebf
#
_cell.length_a   1.000
_cell.length_b   1.000
_cell.length_c   1.000
_cell.angle_alpha   90.00
_cell.angle_beta   90.00
_cell.angle_gamma   90.00
#
_symmetry.space_group_name_H-M   'P 1'
#
loop_
_entity.id
_entity.type
_entity.pdbx_description
1 polymer ?
#
loop_
_entity_poly.entity_id
_entity_poly.type
_entity_poly.pdbx_seq_one_letter_code
_entity_poly.pdbx_strand_id
1 'polypeptide(L)'
;EICACLVGSEMCIRDRRNINLALDNIKAQIIKHYQRISDREAYVTAEMVRNAYQGVGSEYETLIKAFDKDCANFLKRVGKDRSIGTYKVMVRARNYVAAFIKSFYRRTDMSMLELTPDFIKEFAAYLTAERGLKNATIWLNCMWLKGVVMRAHYNGLIPRNPFAQFHISPNVKEREYLTEDEIKRIMAHEFDNPTLTLVRDLFIFACFTALSFVDMKELTTDEIVEVNGEKWILSKRHKTNVPFQVKLLDIPLQIIERYKY
;
A
#
# COMPACT_ATOMS: atom_id res chain seq x y z
N GLU A 1 37.21 34.81 -48.92
CA GLU A 1 36.09 35.52 -48.28
C GLU A 1 34.71 34.98 -48.67
N ILE A 2 34.53 34.42 -49.88
CA ILE A 2 33.24 33.88 -50.36
C ILE A 2 32.89 32.56 -49.65
N CYS A 3 33.87 31.78 -49.27
CA CYS A 3 33.61 30.49 -48.52
C CYS A 3 33.10 30.68 -47.08
N ALA A 4 33.52 31.75 -46.41
CA ALA A 4 33.08 32.04 -45.04
C ALA A 4 31.61 32.48 -44.96
N CYS A 5 31.10 33.15 -45.99
CA CYS A 5 29.69 33.54 -46.09
C CYS A 5 28.74 32.36 -46.34
N LEU A 6 29.17 31.34 -47.10
CA LEU A 6 28.35 30.17 -47.40
C LEU A 6 28.23 29.24 -46.19
N VAL A 7 29.30 29.03 -45.43
CA VAL A 7 29.30 28.24 -44.21
C VAL A 7 28.44 28.91 -43.09
N GLY A 8 28.50 30.24 -42.97
CA GLY A 8 27.66 30.99 -42.06
C GLY A 8 26.17 30.95 -42.43
N SER A 9 25.81 30.90 -43.71
CA SER A 9 24.43 30.79 -44.16
C SER A 9 23.83 29.40 -43.96
N GLU A 10 24.60 28.32 -44.10
CA GLU A 10 24.11 26.97 -43.82
C GLU A 10 23.90 26.71 -42.32
N MET A 11 24.78 27.22 -41.48
CA MET A 11 24.60 27.16 -40.03
C MET A 11 23.36 27.96 -39.60
N CYS A 12 23.17 29.14 -40.16
CA CYS A 12 22.00 29.98 -39.91
C CYS A 12 20.69 29.33 -40.40
N ILE A 13 20.69 28.58 -41.49
CA ILE A 13 19.53 27.85 -42.01
C ILE A 13 19.22 26.63 -41.15
N ARG A 14 20.24 25.92 -40.67
CA ARG A 14 20.06 24.77 -39.76
C ARG A 14 19.50 25.22 -38.40
N ASP A 15 20.03 26.28 -37.84
CA ASP A 15 19.54 26.86 -36.60
C ASP A 15 18.11 27.37 -36.75
N ARG A 16 17.75 28.01 -37.87
CA ARG A 16 16.36 28.38 -38.18
C ARG A 16 15.44 27.19 -38.26
N ARG A 17 15.86 26.08 -38.87
CA ARG A 17 15.07 24.85 -38.94
C ARG A 17 14.84 24.27 -37.55
N ASN A 18 15.85 24.20 -36.70
CA ASN A 18 15.78 23.70 -35.36
C ASN A 18 14.86 24.59 -34.47
N ILE A 19 14.97 25.92 -34.59
CA ILE A 19 14.11 26.87 -33.90
C ILE A 19 12.67 26.73 -34.38
N ASN A 20 12.40 26.64 -35.68
CA ASN A 20 11.05 26.44 -36.20
C ASN A 20 10.44 25.13 -35.75
N LEU A 21 11.21 24.03 -35.73
CA LEU A 21 10.76 22.73 -35.24
C LEU A 21 10.40 22.81 -33.73
N ALA A 22 11.22 23.51 -32.95
CA ALA A 22 10.95 23.73 -31.53
C ALA A 22 9.67 24.56 -31.32
N LEU A 23 9.48 25.61 -32.14
CA LEU A 23 8.26 26.43 -32.09
C LEU A 23 7.01 25.66 -32.50
N ASP A 24 7.09 24.80 -33.50
CA ASP A 24 5.97 23.95 -33.92
C ASP A 24 5.63 22.91 -32.86
N ASN A 25 6.61 22.34 -32.17
CA ASN A 25 6.41 21.48 -31.04
C ASN A 25 5.73 22.19 -29.86
N ILE A 26 6.14 23.43 -29.58
CA ILE A 26 5.52 24.29 -28.53
C ILE A 26 4.06 24.59 -28.90
N LYS A 27 3.79 24.98 -30.15
CA LYS A 27 2.42 25.22 -30.65
C LYS A 27 1.54 23.98 -30.49
N ALA A 28 2.04 22.81 -30.91
CA ALA A 28 1.32 21.55 -30.80
C ALA A 28 0.97 21.21 -29.33
N GLN A 29 1.90 21.45 -28.41
CA GLN A 29 1.67 21.26 -26.98
C GLN A 29 0.63 22.23 -26.43
N ILE A 30 0.71 23.52 -26.78
CA ILE A 30 -0.26 24.54 -26.37
C ILE A 30 -1.66 24.19 -26.88
N ILE A 31 -1.81 23.79 -28.13
CA ILE A 31 -3.09 23.36 -28.73
C ILE A 31 -3.65 22.14 -27.96
N LYS A 32 -2.81 21.18 -27.65
CA LYS A 32 -3.19 19.99 -26.89
C LYS A 32 -3.69 20.34 -25.47
N HIS A 33 -3.00 21.28 -24.79
CA HIS A 33 -3.44 21.76 -23.49
C HIS A 33 -4.75 22.53 -23.57
N TYR A 34 -4.92 23.39 -24.59
CA TYR A 34 -6.15 24.12 -24.85
C TYR A 34 -7.34 23.15 -25.04
N GLN A 35 -7.22 22.18 -25.91
CA GLN A 35 -8.27 21.17 -26.17
C GLN A 35 -8.62 20.42 -24.87
N ARG A 36 -7.63 19.97 -24.12
CA ARG A 36 -7.83 19.26 -22.86
C ARG A 36 -8.54 20.07 -21.79
N ILE A 37 -8.30 21.38 -21.74
CA ILE A 37 -9.00 22.30 -20.82
C ILE A 37 -10.41 22.54 -21.32
N SER A 38 -10.58 22.80 -22.63
CA SER A 38 -11.87 23.04 -23.26
C SER A 38 -12.85 21.86 -23.14
N ASP A 39 -12.33 20.62 -23.09
CA ASP A 39 -13.15 19.41 -22.89
C ASP A 39 -13.66 19.24 -21.44
N ARG A 40 -13.11 20.01 -20.49
CA ARG A 40 -13.40 19.84 -19.05
C ARG A 40 -14.05 21.07 -18.42
N GLU A 41 -13.72 22.24 -18.92
CA GLU A 41 -14.10 23.51 -18.33
C GLU A 41 -15.09 24.26 -19.25
N ALA A 42 -16.04 24.93 -18.65
CA ALA A 42 -17.03 25.70 -19.40
C ALA A 42 -16.42 26.90 -20.16
N TYR A 43 -15.20 27.31 -19.80
CA TYR A 43 -14.45 28.39 -20.46
C TYR A 43 -12.95 28.14 -20.34
N VAL A 44 -12.17 28.66 -21.30
CA VAL A 44 -10.71 28.55 -21.31
C VAL A 44 -10.09 29.93 -21.36
N THR A 45 -9.19 30.24 -20.42
CA THR A 45 -8.42 31.48 -20.42
C THR A 45 -6.98 31.21 -20.89
N ALA A 46 -6.33 32.22 -21.44
CA ALA A 46 -4.92 32.16 -21.85
C ALA A 46 -4.00 31.79 -20.65
N GLU A 47 -4.38 32.26 -19.45
CA GLU A 47 -3.65 31.95 -18.22
C GLU A 47 -3.76 30.47 -17.84
N MET A 48 -4.92 29.85 -18.00
CA MET A 48 -5.11 28.41 -17.76
C MET A 48 -4.24 27.59 -18.72
N VAL A 49 -4.18 27.97 -19.99
CA VAL A 49 -3.35 27.30 -21.00
C VAL A 49 -1.87 27.49 -20.71
N ARG A 50 -1.45 28.69 -20.38
CA ARG A 50 -0.06 29.02 -19.99
C ARG A 50 0.36 28.21 -18.77
N ASN A 51 -0.47 28.19 -17.73
CA ASN A 51 -0.21 27.46 -16.49
C ASN A 51 -0.14 25.95 -16.76
N ALA A 52 -1.03 25.42 -17.59
CA ALA A 52 -1.00 24.01 -18.00
C ALA A 52 0.26 23.65 -18.82
N TYR A 53 0.72 24.55 -19.69
CA TYR A 53 1.94 24.39 -20.47
C TYR A 53 3.19 24.49 -19.59
N GLN A 54 3.24 25.45 -18.67
CA GLN A 54 4.35 25.67 -17.75
C GLN A 54 4.32 24.76 -16.52
N GLY A 55 3.27 23.96 -16.35
CA GLY A 55 3.06 23.17 -15.14
C GLY A 55 2.74 24.01 -13.89
N VAL A 56 2.40 25.29 -14.07
CA VAL A 56 2.05 26.23 -13.01
C VAL A 56 0.53 26.22 -12.82
N GLY A 57 0.07 25.87 -11.61
CA GLY A 57 -1.36 25.98 -11.25
C GLY A 57 -2.23 24.77 -11.58
N SER A 58 -1.87 23.85 -12.51
CA SER A 58 -2.30 22.48 -12.34
C SER A 58 -1.37 21.91 -11.29
N GLU A 59 -1.89 21.55 -10.13
CA GLU A 59 -1.21 20.58 -9.29
C GLU A 59 -1.12 19.28 -10.13
N TYR A 60 -0.08 19.18 -10.97
CA TYR A 60 0.31 17.89 -11.48
C TYR A 60 0.64 17.09 -10.24
N GLU A 61 -0.35 16.33 -9.83
CA GLU A 61 -0.19 15.48 -8.67
C GLU A 61 0.90 14.49 -9.03
N THR A 62 2.08 14.72 -8.48
CA THR A 62 3.20 13.80 -8.62
C THR A 62 2.91 12.58 -7.74
N LEU A 63 3.47 11.46 -8.08
CA LEU A 63 3.14 10.18 -7.46
C LEU A 63 3.40 10.17 -5.96
N ILE A 64 4.56 10.68 -5.52
CA ILE A 64 4.90 10.69 -4.10
C ILE A 64 4.05 11.71 -3.34
N LYS A 65 3.80 12.90 -3.92
CA LYS A 65 2.92 13.91 -3.31
C LYS A 65 1.49 13.38 -3.13
N ALA A 66 0.95 12.68 -4.13
CA ALA A 66 -0.37 12.04 -4.02
C ALA A 66 -0.38 10.94 -2.94
N PHE A 67 0.69 10.16 -2.86
CA PHE A 67 0.83 9.14 -1.82
C PHE A 67 0.90 9.77 -0.42
N ASP A 68 1.65 10.87 -0.27
CA ASP A 68 1.75 11.61 0.99
C ASP A 68 0.40 12.19 1.43
N LYS A 69 -0.38 12.75 0.49
CA LYS A 69 -1.74 13.23 0.74
C LYS A 69 -2.66 12.11 1.23
N ASP A 70 -2.57 10.95 0.60
CA ASP A 70 -3.33 9.76 1.01
C ASP A 70 -2.91 9.26 2.39
N CYS A 71 -1.60 9.23 2.69
CA CYS A 71 -1.08 8.89 4.02
C CYS A 71 -1.58 9.87 5.08
N ALA A 72 -1.57 11.17 4.81
CA ALA A 72 -2.07 12.19 5.73
C ALA A 72 -3.59 12.04 5.99
N ASN A 73 -4.36 11.76 4.93
CA ASN A 73 -5.81 11.51 5.06
C ASN A 73 -6.10 10.21 5.81
N PHE A 74 -5.30 9.17 5.60
CA PHE A 74 -5.43 7.92 6.34
C PHE A 74 -5.12 8.12 7.83
N LEU A 75 -4.07 8.89 8.14
CA LEU A 75 -3.66 9.17 9.53
C LEU A 75 -4.78 9.85 10.35
N LYS A 76 -5.56 10.75 9.74
CA LYS A 76 -6.71 11.41 10.40
C LYS A 76 -7.81 10.42 10.84
N ARG A 77 -7.81 9.22 10.27
CA ARG A 77 -8.78 8.16 10.54
C ARG A 77 -8.27 7.10 11.53
N VAL A 78 -6.96 7.13 11.84
CA VAL A 78 -6.36 6.21 12.81
C VAL A 78 -6.97 6.45 14.20
N GLY A 79 -7.33 5.36 14.87
CA GLY A 79 -8.03 5.40 16.15
C GLY A 79 -9.55 5.59 16.06
N LYS A 80 -10.10 5.84 14.84
CA LYS A 80 -11.54 5.90 14.59
C LYS A 80 -12.02 4.63 13.89
N ASP A 81 -11.68 4.48 12.60
CA ASP A 81 -12.07 3.35 11.75
C ASP A 81 -10.85 2.67 11.08
N ARG A 82 -9.64 3.12 11.40
CA ARG A 82 -8.38 2.60 10.86
C ARG A 82 -7.36 2.32 11.95
N SER A 83 -6.58 1.26 11.77
CA SER A 83 -5.51 0.91 12.72
C SER A 83 -4.19 1.58 12.37
N ILE A 84 -3.39 1.91 13.39
CA ILE A 84 -2.03 2.40 13.22
C ILE A 84 -1.13 1.38 12.50
N GLY A 85 -1.39 0.07 12.67
CA GLY A 85 -0.68 -0.98 11.96
C GLY A 85 -0.85 -0.87 10.45
N THR A 86 -2.08 -0.66 9.97
CA THR A 86 -2.37 -0.46 8.54
C THR A 86 -1.71 0.81 8.00
N TYR A 87 -1.74 1.90 8.77
CA TYR A 87 -1.02 3.13 8.41
C TYR A 87 0.49 2.91 8.20
N LYS A 88 1.15 2.20 9.13
CA LYS A 88 2.58 1.86 9.01
C LYS A 88 2.88 1.05 7.74
N VAL A 89 1.99 0.15 7.34
CA VAL A 89 2.12 -0.61 6.08
C VAL A 89 2.00 0.31 4.86
N MET A 90 1.05 1.23 4.87
CA MET A 90 0.87 2.21 3.79
C MET A 90 2.10 3.12 3.64
N VAL A 91 2.64 3.65 4.75
CA VAL A 91 3.85 4.48 4.73
C VAL A 91 5.06 3.68 4.22
N ARG A 92 5.17 2.41 4.57
CA ARG A 92 6.22 1.53 4.04
C ARG A 92 6.12 1.38 2.53
N ALA A 93 4.93 1.16 2.00
CA ALA A 93 4.70 1.08 0.55
C ALA A 93 5.10 2.39 -0.15
N ARG A 94 4.72 3.54 0.41
CA ARG A 94 5.16 4.86 -0.06
C ARG A 94 6.68 4.98 -0.10
N ASN A 95 7.36 4.55 0.95
CA ASN A 95 8.82 4.62 1.03
C ASN A 95 9.50 3.69 0.00
N TYR A 96 8.95 2.51 -0.28
CA TYR A 96 9.45 1.64 -1.33
C TYR A 96 9.28 2.28 -2.72
N VAL A 97 8.16 2.92 -3.00
CA VAL A 97 7.95 3.63 -4.27
C VAL A 97 8.94 4.79 -4.41
N ALA A 98 9.14 5.59 -3.37
CA ALA A 98 10.11 6.68 -3.39
C ALA A 98 11.55 6.18 -3.59
N ALA A 99 11.93 5.09 -2.91
CA ALA A 99 13.25 4.47 -3.07
C ALA A 99 13.46 3.92 -4.49
N PHE A 100 12.43 3.29 -5.07
CA PHE A 100 12.46 2.81 -6.46
C PHE A 100 12.63 3.96 -7.46
N ILE A 101 11.84 5.04 -7.34
CA ILE A 101 11.97 6.21 -8.22
C ILE A 101 13.37 6.81 -8.11
N LYS A 102 13.92 6.90 -6.89
CA LYS A 102 15.27 7.42 -6.67
C LYS A 102 16.35 6.52 -7.26
N SER A 103 16.25 5.21 -7.07
CA SER A 103 17.23 4.22 -7.55
C SER A 103 17.22 4.11 -9.07
N PHE A 104 16.04 3.92 -9.66
CA PHE A 104 15.86 3.57 -11.06
C PHE A 104 15.81 4.79 -11.99
N TYR A 105 15.05 5.83 -11.61
CA TYR A 105 14.85 7.03 -12.42
C TYR A 105 15.76 8.19 -12.02
N ARG A 106 16.49 8.07 -10.88
CA ARG A 106 17.35 9.13 -10.31
C ARG A 106 16.62 10.44 -10.05
N ARG A 107 15.34 10.36 -9.67
CA ARG A 107 14.46 11.48 -9.34
C ARG A 107 13.93 11.33 -7.92
N THR A 108 13.45 12.42 -7.34
CA THR A 108 12.80 12.42 -6.01
C THR A 108 11.31 12.11 -6.10
N ASP A 109 10.70 12.41 -7.26
CA ASP A 109 9.29 12.18 -7.56
C ASP A 109 9.10 12.12 -9.08
N MET A 110 7.91 11.73 -9.54
CA MET A 110 7.57 11.68 -10.96
C MET A 110 6.09 12.06 -11.19
N SER A 111 5.80 12.57 -12.38
CA SER A 111 4.43 12.89 -12.78
C SER A 111 3.57 11.65 -12.86
N MET A 112 2.32 11.73 -12.40
CA MET A 112 1.32 10.68 -12.60
C MET A 112 1.08 10.32 -14.07
N LEU A 113 1.33 11.27 -14.98
CA LEU A 113 1.18 11.07 -16.44
C LEU A 113 2.29 10.20 -17.05
N GLU A 114 3.41 10.06 -16.35
CA GLU A 114 4.55 9.23 -16.78
C GLU A 114 4.37 7.75 -16.40
N LEU A 115 3.34 7.42 -15.60
CA LEU A 115 3.11 6.06 -15.15
C LEU A 115 2.66 5.16 -16.29
N THR A 116 3.46 4.16 -16.58
CA THR A 116 3.20 3.13 -17.60
C THR A 116 2.95 1.76 -16.95
N PRO A 117 2.38 0.79 -17.67
CA PRO A 117 2.32 -0.59 -17.17
C PRO A 117 3.71 -1.18 -16.85
N ASP A 118 4.74 -0.75 -17.57
CA ASP A 118 6.12 -1.24 -17.35
C ASP A 118 6.70 -0.69 -16.05
N PHE A 119 6.40 0.57 -15.68
CA PHE A 119 6.74 1.09 -14.34
C PHE A 119 6.27 0.16 -13.22
N ILE A 120 5.05 -0.38 -13.33
CA ILE A 120 4.49 -1.26 -12.29
C ILE A 120 5.23 -2.60 -12.23
N LYS A 121 5.58 -3.18 -13.41
CA LYS A 121 6.36 -4.41 -13.50
C LYS A 121 7.77 -4.23 -12.95
N GLU A 122 8.42 -3.13 -13.31
CA GLU A 122 9.77 -2.76 -12.84
C GLU A 122 9.79 -2.53 -11.32
N PHE A 123 8.75 -1.88 -10.77
CA PHE A 123 8.61 -1.74 -9.32
C PHE A 123 8.48 -3.10 -8.63
N ALA A 124 7.68 -4.02 -9.15
CA ALA A 124 7.55 -5.37 -8.60
C ALA A 124 8.88 -6.14 -8.68
N ALA A 125 9.59 -6.03 -9.80
CA ALA A 125 10.92 -6.62 -10.01
C ALA A 125 11.96 -6.05 -9.03
N TYR A 126 11.96 -4.73 -8.82
CA TYR A 126 12.79 -4.05 -7.82
C TYR A 126 12.56 -4.57 -6.40
N LEU A 127 11.29 -4.74 -6.01
CA LEU A 127 10.94 -5.28 -4.70
C LEU A 127 11.44 -6.72 -4.52
N THR A 128 11.46 -7.51 -5.60
CA THR A 128 12.00 -8.87 -5.59
C THR A 128 13.52 -8.87 -5.51
N ALA A 129 14.19 -8.20 -6.44
CA ALA A 129 15.63 -8.30 -6.66
C ALA A 129 16.44 -7.51 -5.62
N GLU A 130 16.08 -6.25 -5.36
CA GLU A 130 16.87 -5.38 -4.49
C GLU A 130 16.39 -5.40 -3.03
N ARG A 131 15.14 -5.74 -2.76
CA ARG A 131 14.58 -5.78 -1.41
C ARG A 131 14.36 -7.18 -0.87
N GLY A 132 14.49 -8.22 -1.70
CA GLY A 132 14.35 -9.63 -1.29
C GLY A 132 12.95 -9.96 -0.72
N LEU A 133 11.90 -9.24 -1.13
CA LEU A 133 10.58 -9.40 -0.57
C LEU A 133 9.87 -10.64 -1.12
N LYS A 134 9.08 -11.28 -0.27
CA LYS A 134 8.22 -12.41 -0.68
C LYS A 134 7.01 -11.90 -1.47
N ASN A 135 6.49 -12.74 -2.36
CA ASN A 135 5.42 -12.40 -3.30
C ASN A 135 4.17 -11.77 -2.64
N ALA A 136 3.72 -12.27 -1.50
CA ALA A 136 2.60 -11.69 -0.76
C ALA A 136 2.88 -10.24 -0.28
N THR A 137 4.13 -9.94 0.09
CA THR A 137 4.53 -8.59 0.50
C THR A 137 4.64 -7.66 -0.72
N ILE A 138 5.15 -8.16 -1.86
CA ILE A 138 5.20 -7.42 -3.12
C ILE A 138 3.78 -7.08 -3.57
N TRP A 139 2.88 -8.07 -3.58
CA TRP A 139 1.47 -7.86 -3.89
C TRP A 139 0.86 -6.74 -3.05
N LEU A 140 1.08 -6.79 -1.72
CA LEU A 140 0.52 -5.79 -0.80
C LEU A 140 1.03 -4.37 -1.13
N ASN A 141 2.33 -4.21 -1.40
CA ASN A 141 2.90 -2.90 -1.77
C ASN A 141 2.37 -2.40 -3.12
N CYS A 142 2.24 -3.30 -4.11
CA CYS A 142 1.61 -2.98 -5.40
C CYS A 142 0.14 -2.59 -5.25
N MET A 143 -0.61 -3.20 -4.31
CA MET A 143 -2.01 -2.83 -4.06
C MET A 143 -2.15 -1.45 -3.43
N TRP A 144 -1.25 -1.03 -2.55
CA TRP A 144 -1.21 0.34 -2.04
C TRP A 144 -0.92 1.35 -3.14
N LEU A 145 0.09 1.09 -3.98
CA LEU A 145 0.40 1.91 -5.15
C LEU A 145 -0.81 1.98 -6.10
N LYS A 146 -1.43 0.83 -6.40
CA LYS A 146 -2.65 0.76 -7.23
C LYS A 146 -3.76 1.67 -6.67
N GLY A 147 -3.98 1.66 -5.36
CA GLY A 147 -4.99 2.50 -4.71
C GLY A 147 -4.78 4.00 -4.97
N VAL A 148 -3.55 4.48 -4.90
CA VAL A 148 -3.19 5.89 -5.19
C VAL A 148 -3.42 6.22 -6.66
N VAL A 149 -2.89 5.38 -7.56
CA VAL A 149 -2.98 5.59 -9.00
C VAL A 149 -4.44 5.50 -9.52
N MET A 150 -5.22 4.57 -8.99
CA MET A 150 -6.64 4.45 -9.35
C MET A 150 -7.46 5.66 -8.93
N ARG A 151 -7.19 6.25 -7.76
CA ARG A 151 -7.85 7.52 -7.36
C ARG A 151 -7.50 8.64 -8.32
N ALA A 152 -6.25 8.76 -8.74
CA ALA A 152 -5.84 9.73 -9.73
C ALA A 152 -6.56 9.51 -11.08
N HIS A 153 -6.73 8.25 -11.48
CA HIS A 153 -7.46 7.91 -12.70
C HIS A 153 -8.95 8.27 -12.60
N TYR A 154 -9.64 7.91 -11.52
CA TYR A 154 -11.05 8.26 -11.31
C TYR A 154 -11.30 9.77 -11.19
N ASN A 155 -10.32 10.50 -10.66
CA ASN A 155 -10.36 11.97 -10.62
C ASN A 155 -9.98 12.61 -11.97
N GLY A 156 -9.73 11.81 -13.01
CA GLY A 156 -9.39 12.29 -14.35
C GLY A 156 -7.99 12.91 -14.48
N LEU A 157 -7.12 12.74 -13.50
CA LEU A 157 -5.74 13.24 -13.55
C LEU A 157 -4.87 12.43 -14.52
N ILE A 158 -5.17 11.14 -14.70
CA ILE A 158 -4.52 10.27 -15.68
C ILE A 158 -5.56 9.66 -16.61
N PRO A 159 -5.33 9.72 -17.95
CA PRO A 159 -6.32 9.26 -18.94
C PRO A 159 -6.41 7.75 -19.03
N ARG A 160 -5.34 7.02 -18.73
CA ARG A 160 -5.27 5.56 -18.85
C ARG A 160 -4.89 4.95 -17.50
N ASN A 161 -5.46 3.79 -17.21
CA ASN A 161 -5.11 3.01 -16.02
C ASN A 161 -3.85 2.15 -16.30
N PRO A 162 -2.69 2.45 -15.70
CA PRO A 162 -1.48 1.66 -15.91
C PRO A 162 -1.54 0.26 -15.26
N PHE A 163 -2.50 0.03 -14.36
CA PHE A 163 -2.73 -1.27 -13.73
C PHE A 163 -3.71 -2.17 -14.49
N ALA A 164 -4.24 -1.76 -15.66
CA ALA A 164 -5.28 -2.50 -16.37
C ALA A 164 -4.86 -3.94 -16.72
N GLN A 165 -3.57 -4.14 -17.07
CA GLN A 165 -3.01 -5.44 -17.44
C GLN A 165 -2.06 -6.01 -16.38
N PHE A 166 -2.00 -5.40 -15.20
CA PHE A 166 -1.11 -5.87 -14.14
C PHE A 166 -1.84 -6.85 -13.22
N HIS A 167 -1.39 -8.09 -13.27
CA HIS A 167 -1.86 -9.16 -12.42
C HIS A 167 -0.71 -9.71 -11.58
N ILE A 168 -0.84 -9.66 -10.29
CA ILE A 168 0.05 -10.32 -9.34
C ILE A 168 -0.82 -11.04 -8.30
N SER A 169 -0.48 -12.28 -8.00
CA SER A 169 -1.15 -13.06 -6.96
C SER A 169 -0.30 -13.13 -5.70
N PRO A 170 -0.85 -13.07 -4.51
CA PRO A 170 -0.10 -13.18 -3.27
C PRO A 170 0.54 -14.54 -3.04
N ASN A 171 0.26 -15.57 -3.87
CA ASN A 171 0.74 -16.97 -3.70
C ASN A 171 0.70 -17.39 -2.23
N VAL A 172 -0.50 -17.64 -1.73
CA VAL A 172 -0.70 -18.11 -0.37
C VAL A 172 -0.28 -19.58 -0.34
N LYS A 173 0.80 -19.90 0.39
CA LYS A 173 1.13 -21.30 0.70
C LYS A 173 0.10 -21.83 1.68
N GLU A 174 -0.36 -23.04 1.46
CA GLU A 174 -1.09 -23.77 2.47
C GLU A 174 -0.23 -23.89 3.73
N ARG A 175 -0.84 -23.65 4.87
CA ARG A 175 -0.18 -23.79 6.15
C ARG A 175 -0.48 -25.18 6.69
N GLU A 176 0.55 -25.83 7.19
CA GLU A 176 0.40 -27.04 7.97
C GLU A 176 -0.35 -26.76 9.27
N TYR A 177 -1.00 -27.75 9.80
CA TYR A 177 -1.72 -27.71 11.08
C TYR A 177 -1.21 -28.84 11.99
N LEU A 178 -1.33 -28.63 13.28
CA LEU A 178 -0.99 -29.67 14.25
C LEU A 178 -2.10 -30.70 14.33
N THR A 179 -1.70 -31.95 14.35
CA THR A 179 -2.60 -33.09 14.61
C THR A 179 -2.96 -33.12 16.10
N GLU A 180 -4.02 -33.85 16.44
CA GLU A 180 -4.46 -34.07 17.83
C GLU A 180 -3.36 -34.66 18.68
N ASP A 181 -2.61 -35.66 18.13
CA ASP A 181 -1.52 -36.31 18.85
C ASP A 181 -0.32 -35.38 19.09
N GLU A 182 -0.05 -34.44 18.17
CA GLU A 182 0.97 -33.42 18.37
C GLU A 182 0.57 -32.46 19.46
N ILE A 183 -0.69 -32.03 19.50
CA ILE A 183 -1.23 -31.19 20.57
C ILE A 183 -1.13 -31.93 21.91
N LYS A 184 -1.52 -33.18 21.99
CA LYS A 184 -1.38 -33.99 23.21
C LYS A 184 0.07 -34.09 23.68
N ARG A 185 1.03 -34.29 22.77
CA ARG A 185 2.47 -34.31 23.11
C ARG A 185 2.95 -32.98 23.66
N ILE A 186 2.51 -31.85 23.08
CA ILE A 186 2.84 -30.50 23.57
C ILE A 186 2.27 -30.32 24.97
N MET A 187 1.03 -30.73 25.20
CA MET A 187 0.37 -30.62 26.52
C MET A 187 1.08 -31.43 27.60
N ALA A 188 1.56 -32.61 27.26
CA ALA A 188 2.23 -33.53 28.19
C ALA A 188 3.70 -33.15 28.47
N HIS A 189 4.28 -32.26 27.65
CA HIS A 189 5.69 -31.89 27.80
C HIS A 189 5.89 -30.96 28.99
N GLU A 190 6.79 -31.32 29.88
CA GLU A 190 7.20 -30.51 31.03
C GLU A 190 8.42 -29.68 30.67
N PHE A 191 8.37 -28.38 31.03
CA PHE A 191 9.49 -27.46 30.84
C PHE A 191 10.07 -27.05 32.19
N ASP A 192 11.40 -27.08 32.31
CA ASP A 192 12.11 -26.56 33.49
C ASP A 192 11.94 -25.02 33.65
N ASN A 193 11.64 -24.32 32.56
CA ASN A 193 11.47 -22.88 32.55
C ASN A 193 9.96 -22.52 32.68
N PRO A 194 9.57 -21.81 33.78
CA PRO A 194 8.18 -21.40 33.98
C PRO A 194 7.59 -20.54 32.84
N THR A 195 8.43 -19.74 32.19
CA THR A 195 8.00 -18.92 31.02
C THR A 195 7.59 -19.81 29.85
N LEU A 196 8.31 -20.89 29.59
CA LEU A 196 7.95 -21.84 28.51
C LEU A 196 6.68 -22.59 28.86
N THR A 197 6.47 -22.94 30.13
CA THR A 197 5.21 -23.54 30.61
C THR A 197 4.04 -22.61 30.34
N LEU A 198 4.16 -21.33 30.69
CA LEU A 198 3.14 -20.31 30.40
C LEU A 198 2.88 -20.20 28.89
N VAL A 199 3.92 -20.12 28.07
CA VAL A 199 3.77 -20.01 26.61
C VAL A 199 3.07 -21.26 26.04
N ARG A 200 3.42 -22.46 26.51
CA ARG A 200 2.72 -23.71 26.14
C ARG A 200 1.23 -23.62 26.50
N ASP A 201 0.91 -23.24 27.72
CA ASP A 201 -0.46 -23.19 28.19
C ASP A 201 -1.30 -22.14 27.44
N LEU A 202 -0.74 -20.97 27.16
CA LEU A 202 -1.38 -19.97 26.29
C LEU A 202 -1.57 -20.48 24.86
N PHE A 203 -0.61 -21.22 24.31
CA PHE A 203 -0.74 -21.83 22.99
C PHE A 203 -1.87 -22.87 22.95
N ILE A 204 -1.93 -23.76 23.96
CA ILE A 204 -3.02 -24.74 24.11
C ILE A 204 -4.37 -24.05 24.28
N PHE A 205 -4.42 -23.01 25.10
CA PHE A 205 -5.62 -22.19 25.25
C PHE A 205 -6.10 -21.62 23.92
N ALA A 206 -5.17 -21.09 23.10
CA ALA A 206 -5.49 -20.59 21.76
C ALA A 206 -6.02 -21.70 20.84
N CYS A 207 -5.45 -22.90 20.89
CA CYS A 207 -5.92 -24.04 20.08
C CYS A 207 -7.38 -24.40 20.39
N PHE A 208 -7.77 -24.38 21.65
CA PHE A 208 -9.12 -24.76 22.07
C PHE A 208 -10.16 -23.63 22.03
N THR A 209 -9.72 -22.36 22.00
CA THR A 209 -10.61 -21.20 21.97
C THR A 209 -10.64 -20.47 20.65
N ALA A 210 -9.70 -20.75 19.76
CA ALA A 210 -9.46 -20.02 18.50
C ALA A 210 -9.26 -18.49 18.70
N LEU A 211 -8.85 -18.06 19.90
CA LEU A 211 -8.51 -16.67 20.16
C LEU A 211 -7.16 -16.30 19.56
N SER A 212 -7.06 -15.08 19.05
CA SER A 212 -5.75 -14.55 18.67
C SER A 212 -4.95 -14.15 19.91
N PHE A 213 -3.63 -14.03 19.77
CA PHE A 213 -2.77 -13.60 20.89
C PHE A 213 -3.23 -12.27 21.51
N VAL A 214 -3.67 -11.31 20.70
CA VAL A 214 -4.14 -10.01 21.21
C VAL A 214 -5.46 -10.16 21.96
N ASP A 215 -6.39 -10.93 21.42
CA ASP A 215 -7.69 -11.19 22.07
C ASP A 215 -7.47 -11.89 23.42
N MET A 216 -6.52 -12.85 23.52
CA MET A 216 -6.18 -13.50 24.79
C MET A 216 -5.50 -12.54 25.79
N LYS A 217 -4.61 -11.68 25.30
CA LYS A 217 -3.91 -10.70 26.14
C LYS A 217 -4.86 -9.68 26.78
N GLU A 218 -5.93 -9.34 26.08
CA GLU A 218 -6.92 -8.36 26.53
C GLU A 218 -8.09 -9.00 27.27
N LEU A 219 -8.19 -10.34 27.29
CA LEU A 219 -9.27 -11.08 27.96
C LEU A 219 -9.28 -10.79 29.45
N THR A 220 -10.45 -10.40 29.97
CA THR A 220 -10.70 -10.12 31.38
C THR A 220 -11.63 -11.16 31.99
N THR A 221 -11.65 -11.26 33.31
CA THR A 221 -12.56 -12.16 34.05
C THR A 221 -14.04 -11.82 33.84
N ASP A 222 -14.36 -10.55 33.60
CA ASP A 222 -15.73 -10.08 33.37
C ASP A 222 -16.31 -10.58 32.02
N GLU A 223 -15.45 -10.98 31.11
CA GLU A 223 -15.83 -11.55 29.80
C GLU A 223 -16.11 -13.06 29.88
N ILE A 224 -15.84 -13.69 31.05
CA ILE A 224 -16.13 -15.09 31.32
C ILE A 224 -17.44 -15.19 32.07
N VAL A 225 -18.48 -15.61 31.40
CA VAL A 225 -19.83 -15.68 31.93
C VAL A 225 -20.32 -17.12 32.06
N GLU A 226 -21.21 -17.40 33.01
CA GLU A 226 -21.86 -18.69 33.14
C GLU A 226 -23.26 -18.65 32.52
N VAL A 227 -23.51 -19.56 31.57
CA VAL A 227 -24.81 -19.71 30.92
C VAL A 227 -25.22 -21.18 30.99
N ASN A 228 -26.33 -21.47 31.64
CA ASN A 228 -26.87 -22.82 31.84
C ASN A 228 -25.86 -23.81 32.47
N GLY A 229 -25.06 -23.36 33.44
CA GLY A 229 -24.04 -24.17 34.08
C GLY A 229 -22.75 -24.39 33.28
N GLU A 230 -22.63 -23.75 32.16
CA GLU A 230 -21.43 -23.79 31.29
C GLU A 230 -20.74 -22.43 31.22
N LYS A 231 -19.42 -22.40 31.20
CA LYS A 231 -18.65 -21.17 31.13
C LYS A 231 -18.37 -20.80 29.66
N TRP A 232 -18.56 -19.53 29.32
CA TRP A 232 -18.41 -18.97 28.00
C TRP A 232 -17.56 -17.71 28.05
N ILE A 233 -16.74 -17.49 27.00
CA ILE A 233 -16.12 -16.18 26.74
C ILE A 233 -17.07 -15.40 25.83
N LEU A 234 -17.51 -14.21 26.28
CA LEU A 234 -18.28 -13.25 25.49
C LEU A 234 -17.44 -11.99 25.33
N SER A 235 -16.88 -11.78 24.16
CA SER A 235 -15.99 -10.64 23.89
C SER A 235 -16.12 -10.15 22.45
N LYS A 236 -15.25 -9.23 22.05
CA LYS A 236 -15.17 -8.69 20.69
C LYS A 236 -13.75 -8.83 20.14
N ARG A 237 -13.63 -9.20 18.88
CA ARG A 237 -12.33 -9.27 18.20
C ARG A 237 -11.65 -7.89 18.22
N HIS A 238 -10.46 -7.81 18.76
CA HIS A 238 -9.64 -6.58 18.76
C HIS A 238 -9.48 -5.97 17.37
N LYS A 239 -9.24 -6.81 16.35
CA LYS A 239 -8.98 -6.35 14.98
C LYS A 239 -10.21 -5.80 14.25
N THR A 240 -11.39 -6.36 14.49
CA THR A 240 -12.59 -6.10 13.68
C THR A 240 -13.77 -5.58 14.49
N ASN A 241 -13.66 -5.58 15.82
CA ASN A 241 -14.73 -5.24 16.77
C ASN A 241 -16.00 -6.11 16.60
N VAL A 242 -15.86 -7.27 15.95
CA VAL A 242 -16.96 -8.22 15.76
C VAL A 242 -17.14 -9.02 17.06
N PRO A 243 -18.35 -9.07 17.64
CA PRO A 243 -18.62 -9.89 18.82
C PRO A 243 -18.42 -11.38 18.49
N PHE A 244 -17.91 -12.11 19.46
CA PHE A 244 -17.80 -13.57 19.41
C PHE A 244 -18.15 -14.18 20.75
N GLN A 245 -18.49 -15.44 20.73
CA GLN A 245 -18.73 -16.24 21.91
C GLN A 245 -18.05 -17.60 21.73
N VAL A 246 -17.36 -18.05 22.76
CA VAL A 246 -16.63 -19.32 22.78
C VAL A 246 -16.96 -20.08 24.07
N LYS A 247 -17.45 -21.30 23.93
CA LYS A 247 -17.64 -22.20 25.09
C LYS A 247 -16.27 -22.64 25.59
N LEU A 248 -16.06 -22.55 26.88
CA LEU A 248 -14.87 -23.04 27.56
C LEU A 248 -15.03 -24.53 27.85
N LEU A 249 -14.17 -25.32 27.20
CA LEU A 249 -14.04 -26.74 27.46
C LEU A 249 -13.15 -26.97 28.71
N ASP A 250 -13.02 -28.21 29.17
CA ASP A 250 -12.28 -28.54 30.39
C ASP A 250 -10.82 -28.07 30.39
N ILE A 251 -10.12 -28.24 29.26
CA ILE A 251 -8.70 -27.85 29.15
C ILE A 251 -8.49 -26.34 29.29
N PRO A 252 -9.19 -25.47 28.55
CA PRO A 252 -9.15 -24.01 28.79
C PRO A 252 -9.53 -23.62 30.22
N LEU A 253 -10.51 -24.27 30.83
CA LEU A 253 -10.91 -24.02 32.22
C LEU A 253 -9.78 -24.33 33.20
N GLN A 254 -9.11 -25.48 33.06
CA GLN A 254 -7.96 -25.86 33.89
C GLN A 254 -6.81 -24.86 33.75
N ILE A 255 -6.58 -24.34 32.54
CA ILE A 255 -5.55 -23.32 32.30
C ILE A 255 -5.92 -22.00 33.00
N ILE A 256 -7.17 -21.56 32.89
CA ILE A 256 -7.64 -20.36 33.59
C ILE A 256 -7.45 -20.50 35.11
N GLU A 257 -7.90 -21.63 35.71
CA GLU A 257 -7.75 -21.86 37.13
C GLU A 257 -6.28 -21.90 37.60
N ARG A 258 -5.36 -22.41 36.77
CA ARG A 258 -3.92 -22.43 37.08
C ARG A 258 -3.32 -21.02 37.22
N TYR A 259 -3.83 -20.06 36.45
CA TYR A 259 -3.31 -18.68 36.40
C TYR A 259 -4.27 -17.65 37.07
N LYS A 260 -5.25 -18.11 37.76
CA LYS A 260 -6.18 -17.26 38.53
C LYS A 260 -5.51 -16.86 39.84
N TYR A 261 -5.30 -15.56 40.02
CA TYR A 261 -4.81 -14.96 41.26
C TYR A 261 -5.86 -14.03 41.87
#